data_ea7f2022c1bca657fedffe3c598d2b96
#
_entry.id   ea7f2022c1bca657fedffe3c598d2b96
#
_cell.length_a   1.000
_cell.length_b   1.000
_cell.length_c   1.000
_cell.angle_alpha   90.00
_cell.angle_beta   90.00
_cell.angle_gamma   90.00
#
_symmetry.space_group_name_H-M   'P 1'
#
loop_
_entity.id
_entity.type
_entity.pdbx_description
1 polymer ?
#
loop_
_entity_poly.entity_id
_entity_poly.type
_entity_poly.pdbx_seq_one_letter_code
_entity_poly.pdbx_strand_id
1 'polypeptide(L)'
;LLDFLRHTRCDQLYLVGDIIDLENLRKSFYWPASHTEVLRLLLKRSQEGTRIVYIPGNHDHELHAFAGVRFGNIEIATHAVHETRSGRRLLITHGDQFDGIVRRPSLGVWLGGFACRRLLTLNRFVHWVHDLLDRPYWSLAQHLKDRFPGAQRYIERFQRATLAAAREARVDGVVCGHIHRADIAEIDGLVYCNDGDWVESCTALVEDQTGQLSLLRWRPSAATIAAAAVSVSVWTDLGVTARIARSEQEAA
;
A
#
# COMPACT_ATOMS: atom_id res chain seq x y z
N LEU A 1 10.43 -0.69 2.65
CA LEU A 1 9.55 -1.51 3.45
C LEU A 1 10.25 -2.14 4.67
N LEU A 2 11.33 -2.91 4.47
CA LEU A 2 12.04 -3.60 5.55
C LEU A 2 12.44 -2.64 6.69
N ASP A 3 12.99 -1.49 6.33
CA ASP A 3 13.38 -0.44 7.26
C ASP A 3 12.15 0.13 8.00
N PHE A 4 11.07 0.42 7.28
CA PHE A 4 9.79 0.83 7.87
C PHE A 4 9.26 -0.19 8.88
N LEU A 5 9.20 -1.47 8.52
CA LEU A 5 8.76 -2.53 9.41
C LEU A 5 9.67 -2.70 10.64
N ARG A 6 10.93 -2.37 10.57
CA ARG A 6 11.85 -2.39 11.71
C ARG A 6 11.59 -1.28 12.73
N HIS A 7 11.21 -0.10 12.24
CA HIS A 7 11.14 1.11 13.06
C HIS A 7 9.70 1.52 13.43
N THR A 8 8.67 0.86 12.90
CA THR A 8 7.27 1.15 13.24
C THR A 8 6.67 0.08 14.11
N ARG A 9 5.71 0.41 14.97
CA ARG A 9 4.91 -0.53 15.79
C ARG A 9 3.44 -0.24 15.56
N CYS A 10 2.60 -1.27 15.61
CA CYS A 10 1.17 -1.16 15.40
C CYS A 10 0.39 -2.23 16.17
N ASP A 11 -0.83 -1.91 16.52
CA ASP A 11 -1.77 -2.86 17.09
C ASP A 11 -2.36 -3.74 15.98
N GLN A 12 -2.60 -3.15 14.81
CA GLN A 12 -3.18 -3.81 13.64
C GLN A 12 -2.46 -3.43 12.35
N LEU A 13 -2.22 -4.44 11.50
CA LEU A 13 -1.51 -4.37 10.23
C LEU A 13 -2.36 -4.98 9.13
N TYR A 14 -2.69 -4.19 8.12
CA TYR A 14 -3.32 -4.68 6.90
C TYR A 14 -2.29 -4.75 5.78
N LEU A 15 -2.13 -5.92 5.19
CA LEU A 15 -1.33 -6.17 4.00
C LEU A 15 -2.29 -6.17 2.81
N VAL A 16 -2.29 -5.11 2.00
CA VAL A 16 -3.35 -4.85 1.02
C VAL A 16 -2.94 -5.28 -0.39
N GLY A 17 -2.49 -6.52 -0.50
CA GLY A 17 -2.19 -7.18 -1.77
C GLY A 17 -0.76 -6.97 -2.28
N ASP A 18 -0.38 -7.83 -3.23
CA ASP A 18 0.89 -7.78 -3.96
C ASP A 18 2.14 -7.78 -3.05
N ILE A 19 2.05 -8.53 -1.94
CA ILE A 19 3.13 -8.64 -0.95
C ILE A 19 4.21 -9.59 -1.42
N ILE A 20 3.80 -10.67 -2.04
CA ILE A 20 4.67 -11.69 -2.61
C ILE A 20 4.37 -11.78 -4.09
N ASP A 21 5.31 -11.41 -4.95
CA ASP A 21 5.14 -11.52 -6.39
C ASP A 21 5.27 -12.98 -6.88
N LEU A 22 4.25 -13.78 -6.56
CA LEU A 22 4.19 -15.21 -6.93
C LEU A 22 4.14 -15.37 -8.44
N GLU A 23 3.55 -14.43 -9.17
CA GLU A 23 3.49 -14.47 -10.63
C GLU A 23 4.90 -14.44 -11.26
N ASN A 24 5.78 -13.57 -10.78
CA ASN A 24 7.16 -13.50 -11.25
C ASN A 24 8.02 -14.65 -10.71
N LEU A 25 7.77 -15.13 -9.49
CA LEU A 25 8.47 -16.30 -8.94
C LEU A 25 8.26 -17.57 -9.78
N ARG A 26 7.08 -17.72 -10.40
CA ARG A 26 6.79 -18.83 -11.33
C ARG A 26 7.56 -18.72 -12.65
N LYS A 27 7.85 -17.50 -13.11
CA LYS A 27 8.57 -17.24 -14.37
C LYS A 27 10.07 -17.31 -14.20
N SER A 28 10.57 -16.83 -13.07
CA SER A 28 12.00 -16.76 -12.76
C SER A 28 12.16 -16.75 -11.25
N PHE A 29 12.72 -17.83 -10.70
CA PHE A 29 12.94 -17.91 -9.26
C PHE A 29 14.02 -16.91 -8.82
N TYR A 30 13.57 -15.77 -8.35
CA TYR A 30 14.43 -14.76 -7.73
C TYR A 30 13.86 -14.38 -6.36
N TRP A 31 14.54 -14.84 -5.31
CA TRP A 31 14.13 -14.60 -3.93
C TRP A 31 15.29 -14.00 -3.12
N PRO A 32 15.43 -12.68 -3.06
CA PRO A 32 16.47 -12.01 -2.30
C PRO A 32 16.27 -12.18 -0.80
N ALA A 33 17.36 -12.18 -0.02
CA ALA A 33 17.34 -12.32 1.42
C ALA A 33 16.44 -11.30 2.13
N SER A 34 16.30 -10.11 1.56
CA SER A 34 15.41 -9.06 2.08
C SER A 34 13.94 -9.46 2.11
N HIS A 35 13.48 -10.31 1.16
CA HIS A 35 12.10 -10.82 1.16
C HIS A 35 11.88 -11.79 2.33
N THR A 36 12.83 -12.68 2.60
CA THR A 36 12.80 -13.53 3.79
C THR A 36 12.74 -12.70 5.07
N GLU A 37 13.50 -11.60 5.15
CA GLU A 37 13.50 -10.72 6.31
C GLU A 37 12.16 -10.02 6.53
N VAL A 38 11.46 -9.61 5.47
CA VAL A 38 10.10 -9.06 5.58
C VAL A 38 9.17 -10.09 6.21
N LEU A 39 9.13 -11.31 5.68
CA LEU A 39 8.28 -12.38 6.21
C LEU A 39 8.62 -12.70 7.68
N ARG A 40 9.92 -12.78 8.02
CA ARG A 40 10.37 -13.00 9.38
C ARG A 40 9.88 -11.91 10.33
N LEU A 41 9.94 -10.66 9.93
CA LEU A 41 9.45 -9.53 10.72
C LEU A 41 7.93 -9.57 10.91
N LEU A 42 7.17 -9.92 9.88
CA LEU A 42 5.71 -10.06 9.97
C LEU A 42 5.34 -11.17 10.97
N LEU A 43 5.98 -12.34 10.87
CA LEU A 43 5.78 -13.44 11.82
C LEU A 43 6.14 -13.02 13.26
N LYS A 44 7.29 -12.37 13.44
CA LYS A 44 7.71 -11.84 14.74
C LYS A 44 6.67 -10.87 15.32
N ARG A 45 6.17 -9.93 14.51
CA ARG A 45 5.16 -8.98 14.95
C ARG A 45 3.85 -9.64 15.36
N SER A 46 3.43 -10.64 14.60
CA SER A 46 2.29 -11.47 14.96
C SER A 46 2.47 -12.14 16.34
N GLN A 47 3.66 -12.66 16.63
CA GLN A 47 3.99 -13.23 17.93
C GLN A 47 4.05 -12.18 19.05
N GLU A 48 4.44 -10.96 18.74
CA GLU A 48 4.47 -9.81 19.68
C GLU A 48 3.08 -9.20 19.92
N GLY A 49 2.01 -9.75 19.31
CA GLY A 49 0.62 -9.35 19.56
C GLY A 49 -0.01 -8.47 18.47
N THR A 50 0.74 -8.06 17.44
CA THR A 50 0.15 -7.32 16.31
C THR A 50 -0.84 -8.23 15.56
N ARG A 51 -2.08 -7.78 15.39
CA ARG A 51 -3.04 -8.44 14.49
C ARG A 51 -2.69 -8.09 13.05
N ILE A 52 -2.46 -9.11 12.22
CA ILE A 52 -2.13 -8.94 10.81
C ILE A 52 -3.26 -9.52 9.95
N VAL A 53 -3.78 -8.73 9.02
CA VAL A 53 -4.75 -9.18 8.02
C VAL A 53 -4.09 -9.09 6.65
N TYR A 54 -3.88 -10.25 6.02
CA TYR A 54 -3.33 -10.35 4.68
C TYR A 54 -4.49 -10.44 3.67
N ILE A 55 -4.58 -9.45 2.80
CA ILE A 55 -5.55 -9.41 1.70
C ILE A 55 -4.76 -9.62 0.42
N PRO A 56 -4.87 -10.77 -0.28
CA PRO A 56 -4.13 -11.00 -1.50
C PRO A 56 -4.52 -10.05 -2.63
N GLY A 57 -3.56 -9.73 -3.49
CA GLY A 57 -3.76 -8.99 -4.74
C GLY A 57 -3.63 -9.89 -5.97
N ASN A 58 -3.43 -9.28 -7.13
CA ASN A 58 -3.30 -10.03 -8.38
C ASN A 58 -1.93 -10.70 -8.55
N HIS A 59 -0.86 -10.22 -7.91
CA HIS A 59 0.47 -10.84 -7.95
C HIS A 59 0.61 -12.03 -6.98
N ASP A 60 -0.21 -12.10 -5.96
CA ASP A 60 -0.29 -13.19 -4.98
C ASP A 60 -1.69 -13.83 -4.92
N HIS A 61 -2.36 -13.83 -6.07
CA HIS A 61 -3.74 -14.31 -6.26
C HIS A 61 -3.97 -15.73 -5.73
N GLU A 62 -2.98 -16.61 -5.81
CA GLU A 62 -3.08 -17.98 -5.31
C GLU A 62 -3.41 -18.05 -3.82
N LEU A 63 -3.07 -17.02 -3.05
CA LEU A 63 -3.37 -16.94 -1.63
C LEU A 63 -4.86 -16.73 -1.32
N HIS A 64 -5.67 -16.33 -2.30
CA HIS A 64 -7.14 -16.29 -2.15
C HIS A 64 -7.74 -17.66 -1.79
N ALA A 65 -7.11 -18.76 -2.23
CA ALA A 65 -7.54 -20.11 -1.88
C ALA A 65 -7.44 -20.41 -0.37
N PHE A 66 -6.69 -19.60 0.37
CA PHE A 66 -6.49 -19.73 1.81
C PHE A 66 -7.30 -18.70 2.62
N ALA A 67 -8.26 -18.01 1.99
CA ALA A 67 -9.10 -17.04 2.69
C ALA A 67 -9.84 -17.70 3.86
N GLY A 68 -9.83 -17.07 5.03
CA GLY A 68 -10.35 -17.59 6.29
C GLY A 68 -9.35 -18.38 7.13
N VAL A 69 -8.17 -18.71 6.58
CA VAL A 69 -7.11 -19.39 7.34
C VAL A 69 -6.39 -18.39 8.26
N ARG A 70 -6.05 -18.84 9.47
CA ARG A 70 -5.30 -18.08 10.47
C ARG A 70 -4.04 -18.79 10.90
N PHE A 71 -2.95 -18.04 11.00
CA PHE A 71 -1.66 -18.49 11.52
C PHE A 71 -1.27 -17.60 12.72
N GLY A 72 -1.63 -18.01 13.93
CA GLY A 72 -1.50 -17.13 15.09
C GLY A 72 -2.35 -15.87 14.92
N ASN A 73 -1.72 -14.69 14.97
CA ASN A 73 -2.41 -13.42 14.77
C ASN A 73 -2.42 -12.95 13.30
N ILE A 74 -2.06 -13.82 12.34
CA ILE A 74 -2.15 -13.52 10.90
C ILE A 74 -3.39 -14.21 10.33
N GLU A 75 -4.26 -13.44 9.70
CA GLU A 75 -5.46 -13.90 9.02
C GLU A 75 -5.35 -13.60 7.52
N ILE A 76 -5.67 -14.55 6.66
CA ILE A 76 -5.82 -14.31 5.22
C ILE A 76 -7.31 -14.07 4.93
N ALA A 77 -7.61 -12.95 4.28
CA ALA A 77 -9.00 -12.58 3.97
C ALA A 77 -9.09 -12.00 2.55
N THR A 78 -10.22 -12.16 1.89
CA THR A 78 -10.46 -11.54 0.57
C THR A 78 -10.67 -10.02 0.67
N HIS A 79 -11.19 -9.58 1.80
CA HIS A 79 -11.39 -8.19 2.18
C HIS A 79 -11.58 -8.12 3.69
N ALA A 80 -11.54 -6.94 4.25
CA ALA A 80 -11.84 -6.70 5.67
C ALA A 80 -12.70 -5.43 5.81
N VAL A 81 -13.35 -5.29 6.96
CA VAL A 81 -13.93 -4.01 7.37
C VAL A 81 -13.18 -3.56 8.61
N HIS A 82 -12.64 -2.36 8.55
CA HIS A 82 -11.99 -1.71 9.67
C HIS A 82 -12.90 -0.62 10.24
N GLU A 83 -13.06 -0.65 11.55
CA GLU A 83 -13.70 0.43 12.27
C GLU A 83 -12.63 1.34 12.86
N THR A 84 -12.58 2.57 12.39
CA THR A 84 -11.63 3.57 12.87
C THR A 84 -11.95 3.96 14.30
N ARG A 85 -11.00 4.52 15.04
CA ARG A 85 -11.21 5.05 16.38
C ARG A 85 -12.24 6.19 16.42
N SER A 86 -12.46 6.87 15.29
CA SER A 86 -13.53 7.87 15.13
C SER A 86 -14.90 7.26 14.81
N GLY A 87 -15.02 5.93 14.75
CA GLY A 87 -16.27 5.20 14.48
C GLY A 87 -16.63 5.05 13.01
N ARG A 88 -15.77 5.47 12.06
CA ARG A 88 -15.98 5.24 10.62
C ARG A 88 -15.64 3.79 10.27
N ARG A 89 -16.46 3.17 9.44
CA ARG A 89 -16.25 1.82 8.94
C ARG A 89 -15.69 1.89 7.51
N LEU A 90 -14.55 1.28 7.27
CA LEU A 90 -13.85 1.31 5.99
C LEU A 90 -13.72 -0.10 5.42
N LEU A 91 -14.15 -0.31 4.18
CA LEU A 91 -13.89 -1.53 3.43
C LEU A 91 -12.42 -1.54 3.01
N ILE A 92 -11.70 -2.61 3.35
CA ILE A 92 -10.31 -2.80 2.93
C ILE A 92 -10.26 -3.91 1.90
N THR A 93 -9.69 -3.62 0.73
CA THR A 93 -9.56 -4.57 -0.37
C THR A 93 -8.38 -4.18 -1.25
N HIS A 94 -7.75 -5.13 -1.96
CA HIS A 94 -6.65 -4.77 -2.87
C HIS A 94 -7.13 -3.88 -4.01
N GLY A 95 -8.17 -4.26 -4.73
CA GLY A 95 -8.75 -3.45 -5.79
C GLY A 95 -8.68 -4.06 -7.19
N ASP A 96 -7.92 -5.11 -7.41
CA ASP A 96 -7.77 -5.81 -8.68
C ASP A 96 -9.09 -6.36 -9.23
N GLN A 97 -10.03 -6.74 -8.35
CA GLN A 97 -11.36 -7.19 -8.72
C GLN A 97 -12.15 -6.15 -9.53
N PHE A 98 -11.81 -4.87 -9.44
CA PHE A 98 -12.47 -3.79 -10.19
C PHE A 98 -11.92 -3.60 -11.60
N ASP A 99 -10.79 -4.22 -11.95
CA ASP A 99 -10.17 -4.12 -13.27
C ASP A 99 -11.15 -4.49 -14.41
N GLY A 100 -11.95 -5.52 -14.24
CA GLY A 100 -12.94 -5.95 -15.22
C GLY A 100 -14.00 -4.88 -15.55
N ILE A 101 -14.33 -4.03 -14.58
CA ILE A 101 -15.28 -2.92 -14.71
C ILE A 101 -14.60 -1.70 -15.34
N VAL A 102 -13.34 -1.48 -15.00
CA VAL A 102 -12.59 -0.26 -15.31
C VAL A 102 -11.89 -0.34 -16.66
N ARG A 103 -11.34 -1.50 -17.01
CA ARG A 103 -10.64 -1.74 -18.28
C ARG A 103 -11.62 -1.90 -19.42
N ARG A 104 -11.70 -0.91 -20.32
CA ARG A 104 -12.24 -1.14 -21.67
C ARG A 104 -11.13 -1.76 -22.52
N PRO A 105 -11.39 -2.86 -23.27
CA PRO A 105 -10.41 -3.40 -24.19
C PRO A 105 -10.10 -2.35 -25.27
N SER A 106 -8.90 -1.80 -25.26
CA SER A 106 -8.40 -0.91 -26.30
C SER A 106 -7.00 -1.37 -26.71
N LEU A 107 -6.73 -1.38 -28.01
CA LEU A 107 -5.42 -1.68 -28.60
C LEU A 107 -4.26 -0.88 -27.98
N GLY A 108 -4.55 0.30 -27.38
CA GLY A 108 -3.57 1.11 -26.67
C GLY A 108 -3.03 0.49 -25.38
N VAL A 109 -3.72 -0.46 -24.76
CA VAL A 109 -3.28 -1.10 -23.52
C VAL A 109 -2.05 -2.00 -23.76
N TRP A 110 -1.99 -2.68 -24.89
CA TRP A 110 -0.85 -3.56 -25.24
C TRP A 110 0.44 -2.77 -25.51
N LEU A 111 0.35 -1.65 -26.22
CA LEU A 111 1.46 -0.72 -26.43
C LEU A 111 1.88 -0.03 -25.13
N GLY A 112 0.93 0.28 -24.26
CA GLY A 112 1.18 0.88 -22.94
C GLY A 112 2.02 -0.02 -22.02
N GLY A 113 1.80 -1.33 -22.02
CA GLY A 113 2.53 -2.28 -21.17
C GLY A 113 4.03 -2.40 -21.53
N PHE A 114 4.39 -2.30 -22.81
CA PHE A 114 5.80 -2.29 -23.26
C PHE A 114 6.47 -0.95 -22.93
N ALA A 115 5.78 0.16 -23.18
CA ALA A 115 6.27 1.50 -22.86
C ALA A 115 6.45 1.66 -21.33
N CYS A 116 5.53 1.14 -20.52
CA CYS A 116 5.62 1.20 -19.06
C CYS A 116 6.85 0.46 -18.52
N ARG A 117 7.16 -0.74 -19.01
CA ARG A 117 8.37 -1.48 -18.61
C ARG A 117 9.66 -0.72 -18.95
N ARG A 118 9.72 -0.09 -20.11
CA ARG A 118 10.85 0.75 -20.49
C ARG A 118 10.95 2.02 -19.65
N LEU A 119 9.79 2.59 -19.32
CA LEU A 119 9.69 3.77 -18.47
C LEU A 119 10.13 3.48 -17.03
N LEU A 120 9.79 2.31 -16.48
CA LEU A 120 10.26 1.88 -15.16
C LEU A 120 11.79 1.69 -15.11
N THR A 121 12.38 1.16 -16.20
CA THR A 121 13.85 1.05 -16.30
C THR A 121 14.50 2.43 -16.36
N LEU A 122 13.91 3.36 -17.11
CA LEU A 122 14.39 4.75 -17.19
C LEU A 122 14.20 5.48 -15.86
N ASN A 123 13.11 5.23 -15.15
CA ASN A 123 12.84 5.80 -13.84
C ASN A 123 13.89 5.40 -12.79
N ARG A 124 14.38 4.14 -12.84
CA ARG A 124 15.49 3.68 -11.99
C ARG A 124 16.78 4.47 -12.26
N PHE A 125 17.08 4.79 -13.51
CA PHE A 125 18.22 5.63 -13.87
C PHE A 125 18.02 7.08 -13.40
N VAL A 126 16.82 7.63 -13.57
CA VAL A 126 16.48 8.98 -13.07
C VAL A 126 16.60 9.06 -11.55
N HIS A 127 16.18 8.02 -10.82
CA HIS A 127 16.38 7.94 -9.37
C HIS A 127 17.85 7.97 -8.99
N TRP A 128 18.66 7.14 -9.64
CA TRP A 128 20.09 7.11 -9.38
C TRP A 128 20.76 8.49 -9.60
N VAL A 129 20.36 9.22 -10.65
CA VAL A 129 20.83 10.58 -10.90
C VAL A 129 20.35 11.57 -9.84
N HIS A 130 19.09 11.46 -9.39
CA HIS A 130 18.53 12.33 -8.34
C HIS A 130 19.21 12.09 -6.98
N ASP A 131 19.47 10.84 -6.63
CA ASP A 131 20.20 10.47 -5.41
C ASP A 131 21.65 11.01 -5.46
N LEU A 132 22.29 10.93 -6.63
CA LEU A 132 23.65 11.48 -6.83
C LEU A 132 23.71 13.02 -6.70
N LEU A 133 22.58 13.70 -7.02
CA LEU A 133 22.47 15.17 -6.97
C LEU A 133 21.80 15.68 -5.70
N ASP A 134 21.53 14.82 -4.71
CA ASP A 134 20.83 15.12 -3.46
C ASP A 134 19.50 15.88 -3.67
N ARG A 135 18.80 15.53 -4.77
CA ARG A 135 17.52 16.13 -5.12
C ARG A 135 16.33 15.32 -4.59
N PRO A 136 15.22 15.99 -4.23
CA PRO A 136 14.03 15.30 -3.77
C PRO A 136 13.52 14.30 -4.81
N TYR A 137 12.97 13.18 -4.33
CA TYR A 137 12.38 12.13 -5.14
C TYR A 137 11.40 12.69 -6.19
N TRP A 138 11.62 12.37 -7.46
CA TRP A 138 10.73 12.71 -8.55
C TRP A 138 10.55 11.50 -9.49
N SER A 139 9.31 11.06 -9.68
CA SER A 139 8.98 9.96 -10.58
C SER A 139 8.51 10.48 -11.95
N LEU A 140 9.32 10.25 -12.97
CA LEU A 140 8.96 10.53 -14.35
C LEU A 140 7.72 9.73 -14.79
N ALA A 141 7.61 8.48 -14.32
CA ALA A 141 6.47 7.61 -14.62
C ALA A 141 5.17 8.18 -14.05
N GLN A 142 5.20 8.66 -12.80
CA GLN A 142 4.04 9.27 -12.15
C GLN A 142 3.66 10.59 -12.82
N HIS A 143 4.62 11.43 -13.14
CA HIS A 143 4.39 12.70 -13.83
C HIS A 143 3.78 12.51 -15.24
N LEU A 144 4.20 11.48 -15.97
CA LEU A 144 3.62 11.14 -17.26
C LEU A 144 2.20 10.55 -17.09
N LYS A 145 1.98 9.63 -16.13
CA LYS A 145 0.65 9.07 -15.82
C LYS A 145 -0.36 10.21 -15.54
N ASP A 146 0.06 11.22 -14.78
CA ASP A 146 -0.81 12.35 -14.40
C ASP A 146 -1.21 13.24 -15.59
N ARG A 147 -0.43 13.25 -16.67
CA ARG A 147 -0.70 14.06 -17.88
C ARG A 147 -1.51 13.36 -18.96
N PHE A 148 -1.60 12.01 -18.91
CA PHE A 148 -2.36 11.28 -19.92
C PHE A 148 -3.86 11.24 -19.60
N PRO A 149 -4.75 11.80 -20.46
CA PRO A 149 -6.20 11.81 -20.21
C PRO A 149 -6.80 10.40 -20.03
N GLY A 150 -6.14 9.38 -20.60
CA GLY A 150 -6.54 7.98 -20.43
C GLY A 150 -6.30 7.46 -19.02
N ALA A 151 -5.18 7.85 -18.39
CA ALA A 151 -4.85 7.47 -17.03
C ALA A 151 -5.79 8.13 -16.01
N GLN A 152 -6.08 9.41 -16.19
CA GLN A 152 -7.03 10.13 -15.31
C GLN A 152 -8.42 9.48 -15.35
N ARG A 153 -8.93 9.19 -16.54
CA ARG A 153 -10.21 8.48 -16.70
C ARG A 153 -10.21 7.07 -16.10
N TYR A 154 -9.08 6.37 -16.13
CA TYR A 154 -8.93 5.08 -15.45
C TYR A 154 -9.03 5.25 -13.94
N ILE A 155 -8.27 6.19 -13.36
CA ILE A 155 -8.27 6.50 -11.92
C ILE A 155 -9.69 6.87 -11.46
N GLU A 156 -10.36 7.79 -12.14
CA GLU A 156 -11.73 8.18 -11.80
C GLU A 156 -12.73 6.99 -11.83
N ARG A 157 -12.60 6.10 -12.81
CA ARG A 157 -13.44 4.90 -12.89
C ARG A 157 -13.14 3.95 -11.75
N PHE A 158 -11.86 3.77 -11.42
CA PHE A 158 -11.43 2.94 -10.31
C PHE A 158 -11.99 3.47 -8.99
N GLN A 159 -11.84 4.76 -8.72
CA GLN A 159 -12.42 5.41 -7.54
C GLN A 159 -13.93 5.21 -7.47
N ARG A 160 -14.65 5.41 -8.57
CA ARG A 160 -16.10 5.19 -8.59
C ARG A 160 -16.48 3.73 -8.33
N ALA A 161 -15.75 2.77 -8.89
CA ALA A 161 -16.01 1.35 -8.70
C ALA A 161 -15.77 0.91 -7.24
N THR A 162 -14.65 1.33 -6.65
CA THR A 162 -14.32 1.03 -5.25
C THR A 162 -15.30 1.69 -4.27
N LEU A 163 -15.71 2.93 -4.51
CA LEU A 163 -16.71 3.61 -3.70
C LEU A 163 -18.11 3.01 -3.87
N ALA A 164 -18.46 2.48 -5.05
CA ALA A 164 -19.70 1.75 -5.24
C ALA A 164 -19.74 0.48 -4.38
N ALA A 165 -18.62 -0.25 -4.28
CA ALA A 165 -18.49 -1.40 -3.38
C ALA A 165 -18.60 -1.00 -1.90
N ALA A 166 -18.05 0.13 -1.49
CA ALA A 166 -18.23 0.65 -0.13
C ALA A 166 -19.71 0.97 0.17
N ARG A 167 -20.44 1.56 -0.77
CA ARG A 167 -21.89 1.79 -0.64
C ARG A 167 -22.67 0.48 -0.52
N GLU A 168 -22.36 -0.51 -1.35
CA GLU A 168 -22.98 -1.82 -1.32
C GLU A 168 -22.73 -2.53 0.03
N ALA A 169 -21.51 -2.43 0.55
CA ALA A 169 -21.12 -2.93 1.87
C ALA A 169 -21.71 -2.11 3.04
N ARG A 170 -22.34 -0.97 2.77
CA ARG A 170 -22.90 -0.03 3.77
C ARG A 170 -21.83 0.41 4.78
N VAL A 171 -20.70 0.87 4.27
CA VAL A 171 -19.59 1.41 5.06
C VAL A 171 -19.27 2.85 4.62
N ASP A 172 -18.49 3.57 5.42
CA ASP A 172 -18.23 5.00 5.26
C ASP A 172 -17.10 5.32 4.27
N GLY A 173 -16.45 4.28 3.74
CA GLY A 173 -15.38 4.47 2.76
C GLY A 173 -14.64 3.19 2.39
N VAL A 174 -13.59 3.35 1.60
CA VAL A 174 -12.75 2.26 1.10
C VAL A 174 -11.27 2.59 1.26
N VAL A 175 -10.49 1.56 1.60
CA VAL A 175 -9.02 1.56 1.52
C VAL A 175 -8.62 0.53 0.48
N CYS A 176 -7.81 0.93 -0.49
CA CYS A 176 -7.32 0.04 -1.55
C CYS A 176 -5.89 0.40 -1.97
N GLY A 177 -5.26 -0.49 -2.74
CA GLY A 177 -3.97 -0.32 -3.39
C GLY A 177 -4.08 -0.40 -4.91
N HIS A 178 -3.37 -1.33 -5.54
CA HIS A 178 -3.45 -1.79 -6.92
C HIS A 178 -3.04 -0.77 -7.99
N ILE A 179 -3.53 0.45 -7.94
CA ILE A 179 -3.23 1.48 -8.96
C ILE A 179 -1.97 2.28 -8.66
N HIS A 180 -1.30 2.01 -7.54
CA HIS A 180 -0.04 2.64 -7.12
C HIS A 180 -0.11 4.18 -7.10
N ARG A 181 -1.22 4.71 -6.60
CA ARG A 181 -1.43 6.16 -6.49
C ARG A 181 -1.95 6.51 -5.10
N ALA A 182 -1.03 6.81 -4.21
CA ALA A 182 -1.36 7.22 -2.85
C ALA A 182 -2.26 8.46 -2.84
N ASP A 183 -3.45 8.34 -2.23
CA ASP A 183 -4.45 9.40 -2.19
C ASP A 183 -5.38 9.24 -0.99
N ILE A 184 -5.85 10.35 -0.44
CA ILE A 184 -6.96 10.40 0.52
C ILE A 184 -7.91 11.49 0.01
N ALA A 185 -9.14 11.13 -0.27
CA ALA A 185 -10.17 12.05 -0.74
C ALA A 185 -11.52 11.73 -0.10
N GLU A 186 -12.36 12.74 0.05
CA GLU A 186 -13.78 12.57 0.33
C GLU A 186 -14.57 12.80 -0.95
N ILE A 187 -15.30 11.79 -1.40
CA ILE A 187 -16.04 11.81 -2.66
C ILE A 187 -17.47 11.35 -2.38
N ASP A 188 -18.44 12.22 -2.66
CA ASP A 188 -19.86 11.97 -2.43
C ASP A 188 -20.17 11.48 -0.99
N GLY A 189 -19.50 12.04 0.00
CA GLY A 189 -19.68 11.73 1.42
C GLY A 189 -19.03 10.41 1.88
N LEU A 190 -18.25 9.75 1.02
CA LEU A 190 -17.48 8.55 1.37
C LEU A 190 -15.98 8.84 1.34
N VAL A 191 -15.24 8.22 2.25
CA VAL A 191 -13.79 8.29 2.31
C VAL A 191 -13.18 7.33 1.29
N TYR A 192 -12.38 7.84 0.36
CA TYR A 192 -11.53 7.07 -0.52
C TYR A 192 -10.09 7.17 -0.05
N CYS A 193 -9.43 6.03 0.15
CA CYS A 193 -8.02 5.96 0.43
C CYS A 193 -7.34 4.99 -0.53
N ASN A 194 -6.19 5.41 -1.08
CA ASN A 194 -5.26 4.51 -1.74
C ASN A 194 -3.91 4.64 -1.04
N ASP A 195 -3.35 3.53 -0.58
CA ASP A 195 -2.15 3.50 0.24
C ASP A 195 -0.85 3.66 -0.57
N GLY A 196 -0.95 3.59 -1.91
CA GLY A 196 0.18 3.77 -2.82
C GLY A 196 0.95 2.48 -3.06
N ASP A 197 2.27 2.50 -2.88
CA ASP A 197 3.15 1.35 -3.11
C ASP A 197 4.50 1.49 -2.38
N TRP A 198 5.25 0.37 -2.30
CA TRP A 198 6.61 0.32 -1.73
C TRP A 198 7.72 0.21 -2.79
N VAL A 199 7.38 0.39 -4.07
CA VAL A 199 8.33 0.34 -5.20
C VAL A 199 8.74 1.74 -5.63
N GLU A 200 7.76 2.65 -5.75
CA GLU A 200 7.97 4.01 -6.25
C GLU A 200 7.68 5.06 -5.17
N SER A 201 6.49 5.06 -4.60
CA SER A 201 6.04 6.11 -3.68
C SER A 201 6.53 5.91 -2.25
N CYS A 202 6.79 4.66 -1.83
CA CYS A 202 7.15 4.27 -0.47
C CYS A 202 6.19 4.88 0.56
N THR A 203 4.89 4.68 0.34
CA THR A 203 3.82 5.25 1.17
C THR A 203 3.13 4.20 2.01
N ALA A 204 2.53 4.66 3.09
CA ALA A 204 1.68 3.90 3.98
C ALA A 204 0.49 4.75 4.40
N LEU A 205 -0.72 4.19 4.38
CA LEU A 205 -1.86 4.81 5.03
C LEU A 205 -1.75 4.59 6.54
N VAL A 206 -2.09 5.59 7.33
CA VAL A 206 -1.90 5.61 8.78
C VAL A 206 -3.14 6.12 9.45
N GLU A 207 -3.59 5.43 10.49
CA GLU A 207 -4.59 5.94 11.42
C GLU A 207 -3.94 6.25 12.76
N ASP A 208 -4.13 7.44 13.27
CA ASP A 208 -3.65 7.83 14.58
C ASP A 208 -4.63 7.46 15.71
N GLN A 209 -4.26 7.78 16.96
CA GLN A 209 -5.09 7.47 18.12
C GLN A 209 -6.42 8.22 18.15
N THR A 210 -6.57 9.28 17.37
CA THR A 210 -7.83 10.04 17.25
C THR A 210 -8.74 9.50 16.15
N GLY A 211 -8.27 8.53 15.35
CA GLY A 211 -8.96 8.00 14.18
C GLY A 211 -8.76 8.85 12.92
N GLN A 212 -7.78 9.75 12.93
CA GLN A 212 -7.43 10.52 11.73
C GLN A 212 -6.56 9.70 10.81
N LEU A 213 -6.95 9.65 9.53
CA LEU A 213 -6.20 8.99 8.47
C LEU A 213 -5.20 9.95 7.84
N SER A 214 -4.00 9.47 7.56
CA SER A 214 -2.96 10.24 6.87
C SER A 214 -2.07 9.33 6.01
N LEU A 215 -1.43 9.89 4.99
CA LEU A 215 -0.44 9.20 4.17
C LEU A 215 0.97 9.52 4.69
N LEU A 216 1.65 8.48 5.16
CA LEU A 216 3.04 8.56 5.54
C LEU A 216 3.93 8.21 4.34
N ARG A 217 4.78 9.12 3.91
CA ARG A 217 5.85 8.81 2.95
C ARG A 217 7.11 8.45 3.71
N TRP A 218 7.55 7.22 3.54
CA TRP A 218 8.76 6.72 4.20
C TRP A 218 10.01 7.11 3.41
N ARG A 219 10.94 7.78 4.07
CA ARG A 219 12.28 8.05 3.55
C ARG A 219 13.29 7.52 4.57
N PRO A 220 14.07 6.47 4.22
CA PRO A 220 15.14 6.04 5.11
C PRO A 220 16.17 7.17 5.22
N SER A 221 16.35 7.74 6.40
CA SER A 221 17.43 8.67 6.69
C SER A 221 18.10 8.26 8.00
N ALA A 222 19.38 8.55 8.15
CA ALA A 222 20.10 8.30 9.40
C ALA A 222 19.44 9.03 10.58
N ALA A 223 18.78 10.16 10.36
CA ALA A 223 18.04 10.91 11.38
C ALA A 223 16.65 10.31 11.68
N THR A 224 16.02 9.63 10.74
CA THR A 224 14.71 8.96 10.93
C THR A 224 14.87 7.72 11.82
N ILE A 225 16.05 7.13 11.85
CA ILE A 225 16.39 5.99 12.71
C ILE A 225 16.40 6.36 14.19
N ALA A 226 16.67 7.62 14.52
CA ALA A 226 16.82 8.11 15.89
C ALA A 226 15.53 8.62 16.53
N ALA A 227 14.49 8.85 15.76
CA ALA A 227 13.30 9.50 16.30
C ALA A 227 12.06 8.67 16.01
N ALA A 228 11.38 8.25 17.03
CA ALA A 228 9.96 8.26 16.97
C ALA A 228 9.20 7.03 17.40
N ALA A 229 8.73 7.08 18.61
CA ALA A 229 7.50 6.38 18.98
C ALA A 229 6.32 7.35 18.92
N VAL A 230 5.67 7.50 17.78
CA VAL A 230 4.31 8.06 17.68
C VAL A 230 3.36 6.90 17.57
N SER A 231 2.31 6.91 18.37
CA SER A 231 1.26 5.90 18.33
C SER A 231 0.32 6.20 17.16
N VAL A 232 0.57 5.56 16.03
CA VAL A 232 -0.12 5.81 14.76
C VAL A 232 -0.60 4.49 14.15
N SER A 233 -1.81 4.46 13.64
CA SER A 233 -2.30 3.35 12.83
C SER A 233 -1.89 3.56 11.39
N VAL A 234 -1.06 2.66 10.84
CA VAL A 234 -0.49 2.77 9.48
C VAL A 234 -1.08 1.70 8.59
N TRP A 235 -1.49 2.10 7.42
CA TRP A 235 -2.01 1.22 6.37
C TRP A 235 -1.18 1.43 5.11
N THR A 236 -0.77 0.37 4.47
CA THR A 236 0.07 0.43 3.27
C THR A 236 -0.53 -0.49 2.21
N ASP A 237 -0.02 -0.49 0.98
CA ASP A 237 -0.14 -1.59 0.01
C ASP A 237 0.40 -2.90 0.61
N LEU A 238 0.93 -2.70 1.75
CA LEU A 238 1.12 -3.62 2.82
C LEU A 238 0.34 -3.09 4.03
N GLY A 239 -0.89 -2.68 3.92
CA GLY A 239 -1.80 -2.08 4.89
C GLY A 239 -1.42 -2.16 6.37
N VAL A 240 -0.71 -1.22 6.95
CA VAL A 240 -0.14 -1.33 8.31
C VAL A 240 -0.66 -0.26 9.25
N THR A 241 -1.08 -0.66 10.44
CA THR A 241 -1.32 0.25 11.57
C THR A 241 -0.10 0.26 12.49
N ALA A 242 0.65 1.34 12.57
CA ALA A 242 1.86 1.44 13.37
C ALA A 242 1.81 2.52 14.45
N ARG A 243 2.42 2.23 15.58
CA ARG A 243 2.84 3.25 16.55
C ARG A 243 4.24 3.73 16.21
N ILE A 244 4.40 4.96 15.81
CA ILE A 244 5.68 5.64 15.72
C ILE A 244 5.91 6.34 17.06
N ALA A 245 6.88 5.88 17.87
CA ALA A 245 7.22 6.56 19.11
C ALA A 245 8.18 7.72 18.84
N ARG A 246 7.84 8.95 19.16
CA ARG A 246 8.82 10.03 19.28
C ARG A 246 9.70 9.77 20.50
N SER A 247 11.00 9.63 20.32
CA SER A 247 11.92 9.79 21.45
C SER A 247 11.92 11.27 21.82
N GLU A 248 11.46 11.59 23.00
CA GLU A 248 11.80 12.86 23.63
C GLU A 248 13.30 12.87 23.90
N GLN A 249 14.04 13.52 23.02
CA GLN A 249 15.37 14.01 23.27
C GLN A 249 15.43 15.48 22.83
N GLU A 250 14.75 16.29 23.61
CA GLU A 250 15.10 17.69 23.82
C GLU A 250 15.01 17.93 25.32
N ALA A 251 16.13 17.80 25.99
CA ALA A 251 16.46 18.52 27.23
C ALA A 251 17.78 17.98 27.77
N ALA A 252 18.91 18.51 27.34
CA ALA A 252 20.07 18.80 28.19
C ALA A 252 21.05 19.69 27.40
#